data_6d0723d068b54cd1f72ce952e38c66a5
#
_entry.id   6d0723d068b54cd1f72ce952e38c66a5
#
_cell.length_a   1.000
_cell.length_b   1.000
_cell.length_c   1.000
_cell.angle_alpha   90.00
_cell.angle_beta   90.00
_cell.angle_gamma   90.00
#
_symmetry.space_group_name_H-M   'P 1'
#
loop_
_entity.id
_entity.type
_entity.pdbx_description
1 polymer ?
#
loop_
_entity_poly.entity_id
_entity_poly.type
_entity_poly.pdbx_seq_one_letter_code
_entity_poly.pdbx_strand_id
1 'polypeptide(L)'
;MDFWKRAQELKDEITQNRRHIHQNAEVGLNLPNTKAFVMEKLREYGLKPTECGHGVTATLGKPGKTLLLRADMDALPMPEESGEPFACPTGETAHACGHDMHTAMLLTAAKMLKENEDALCGTVKLMFQPAEETFEGARDMLENGLLENPPVDAALAYHVAAGKSPVGFVMYNDSGVMMASVDGFEITVHGRGSHGANPNLAIDPINVGVHIHLALQELIARESDPTKTCVLTIGQFMAGTAANIIPDTAVLRGTIRTNDKKARALLVRRMREAAERTAAVYNATVEIRTLSEVCPLVCDKSVTDDMLRYMGALNIPNFTPYGGISATGSEDFALVAERVPSVMMYLGAGYMDERGQYTAHNPKVVFNEGVLPIGAACMAHCAVEWLKENA
;
A
#
# COMPACT_ATOMS: atom_id res chain seq x y z
N MET A 1 -15.10 16.30 22.53
CA MET A 1 -14.89 14.92 23.07
C MET A 1 -13.42 14.72 23.35
N ASP A 2 -13.07 13.99 24.42
CA ASP A 2 -11.70 13.49 24.65
C ASP A 2 -11.54 12.16 23.88
N PHE A 3 -10.96 12.23 22.68
CA PHE A 3 -10.83 11.08 21.79
C PHE A 3 -9.87 10.02 22.32
N TRP A 4 -8.81 10.42 23.07
CA TRP A 4 -7.90 9.45 23.68
C TRP A 4 -8.60 8.63 24.76
N LYS A 5 -9.28 9.30 25.67
CA LYS A 5 -10.06 8.61 26.71
C LYS A 5 -11.12 7.71 26.10
N ARG A 6 -11.87 8.20 25.09
CA ARG A 6 -12.94 7.43 24.44
C ARG A 6 -12.38 6.20 23.72
N ALA A 7 -11.25 6.30 23.02
CA ALA A 7 -10.61 5.18 22.39
C ALA A 7 -10.14 4.10 23.39
N GLN A 8 -9.68 4.51 24.59
CA GLN A 8 -9.35 3.57 25.67
C GLN A 8 -10.61 2.83 26.20
N GLU A 9 -11.75 3.51 26.29
CA GLU A 9 -13.01 2.87 26.67
C GLU A 9 -13.49 1.86 25.62
N LEU A 10 -13.14 2.05 24.36
CA LEU A 10 -13.47 1.17 23.24
C LEU A 10 -12.42 0.09 22.95
N LYS A 11 -11.40 -0.04 23.80
CA LYS A 11 -10.26 -0.94 23.56
C LYS A 11 -10.67 -2.39 23.27
N ASP A 12 -11.62 -2.92 24.03
CA ASP A 12 -12.07 -4.31 23.85
C ASP A 12 -12.83 -4.48 22.52
N GLU A 13 -13.66 -3.52 22.15
CA GLU A 13 -14.41 -3.54 20.88
C GLU A 13 -13.46 -3.46 19.67
N ILE A 14 -12.50 -2.54 19.69
CA ILE A 14 -11.54 -2.41 18.59
C ILE A 14 -10.67 -3.66 18.44
N THR A 15 -10.27 -4.28 19.54
CA THR A 15 -9.52 -5.54 19.54
C THR A 15 -10.35 -6.68 18.97
N GLN A 16 -11.63 -6.77 19.34
CA GLN A 16 -12.55 -7.79 18.79
C GLN A 16 -12.77 -7.59 17.28
N ASN A 17 -12.98 -6.36 16.83
CA ASN A 17 -13.12 -6.05 15.40
C ASN A 17 -11.86 -6.45 14.62
N ARG A 18 -10.66 -6.09 15.10
CA ARG A 18 -9.39 -6.49 14.52
C ARG A 18 -9.27 -8.00 14.41
N ARG A 19 -9.52 -8.74 15.48
CA ARG A 19 -9.38 -10.20 15.51
C ARG A 19 -10.41 -10.90 14.63
N HIS A 20 -11.62 -10.35 14.51
CA HIS A 20 -12.62 -10.85 13.58
C HIS A 20 -12.16 -10.75 12.13
N ILE A 21 -11.62 -9.58 11.72
CA ILE A 21 -11.09 -9.37 10.38
C ILE A 21 -9.90 -10.30 10.15
N HIS A 22 -8.99 -10.40 11.09
CA HIS A 22 -7.82 -11.27 11.03
C HIS A 22 -8.15 -12.73 10.77
N GLN A 23 -9.16 -13.26 11.48
CA GLN A 23 -9.63 -14.64 11.31
C GLN A 23 -10.31 -14.89 9.96
N ASN A 24 -10.79 -13.85 9.30
CA ASN A 24 -11.49 -13.91 8.01
C ASN A 24 -10.65 -13.28 6.89
N ALA A 25 -9.33 -13.44 6.93
CA ALA A 25 -8.40 -12.84 5.99
C ALA A 25 -8.71 -13.20 4.53
N GLU A 26 -8.96 -12.17 3.70
CA GLU A 26 -9.30 -12.27 2.27
C GLU A 26 -8.30 -11.47 1.44
N VAL A 27 -8.07 -11.86 0.18
CA VAL A 27 -7.00 -11.35 -0.68
C VAL A 27 -7.55 -10.66 -1.92
N GLY A 28 -6.92 -9.55 -2.33
CA GLY A 28 -7.19 -8.86 -3.58
C GLY A 28 -8.47 -8.01 -3.56
N LEU A 29 -9.13 -7.84 -4.70
CA LEU A 29 -10.27 -6.95 -4.86
C LEU A 29 -11.57 -7.50 -4.22
N ASN A 30 -11.78 -8.80 -4.27
CA ASN A 30 -13.04 -9.40 -3.83
C ASN A 30 -12.96 -9.88 -2.38
N LEU A 31 -13.44 -9.07 -1.44
CA LEU A 31 -13.40 -9.29 0.01
C LEU A 31 -14.83 -9.36 0.59
N PRO A 32 -15.67 -10.35 0.22
CA PRO A 32 -17.08 -10.36 0.55
C PRO A 32 -17.36 -10.34 2.06
N ASN A 33 -16.60 -11.11 2.86
CA ASN A 33 -16.82 -11.19 4.31
C ASN A 33 -16.35 -9.90 5.00
N THR A 34 -15.14 -9.43 4.68
CA THR A 34 -14.57 -8.21 5.25
C THR A 34 -15.41 -6.98 4.89
N LYS A 35 -15.84 -6.87 3.62
CA LYS A 35 -16.72 -5.80 3.15
C LYS A 35 -18.08 -5.83 3.87
N ALA A 36 -18.69 -7.00 3.98
CA ALA A 36 -19.96 -7.16 4.69
C ALA A 36 -19.85 -6.74 6.17
N PHE A 37 -18.81 -7.17 6.86
CA PHE A 37 -18.52 -6.81 8.24
C PHE A 37 -18.33 -5.29 8.43
N VAL A 38 -17.52 -4.66 7.58
CA VAL A 38 -17.31 -3.21 7.61
C VAL A 38 -18.63 -2.46 7.41
N MET A 39 -19.42 -2.85 6.41
CA MET A 39 -20.72 -2.22 6.15
C MET A 39 -21.71 -2.42 7.30
N GLU A 40 -21.72 -3.58 7.93
CA GLU A 40 -22.56 -3.87 9.10
C GLU A 40 -22.16 -2.98 10.28
N LYS A 41 -20.86 -2.92 10.63
CA LYS A 41 -20.36 -2.07 11.73
C LYS A 41 -20.66 -0.59 11.51
N LEU A 42 -20.47 -0.08 10.32
CA LEU A 42 -20.80 1.30 10.01
C LEU A 42 -22.31 1.60 10.16
N ARG A 43 -23.19 0.65 9.78
CA ARG A 43 -24.63 0.77 10.01
C ARG A 43 -24.99 0.72 11.50
N GLU A 44 -24.37 -0.16 12.27
CA GLU A 44 -24.52 -0.22 13.73
C GLU A 44 -24.17 1.12 14.40
N TYR A 45 -23.14 1.81 13.88
CA TYR A 45 -22.73 3.14 14.36
C TYR A 45 -23.62 4.27 13.83
N GLY A 46 -24.67 3.97 13.05
CA GLY A 46 -25.61 4.94 12.52
C GLY A 46 -25.13 5.67 11.27
N LEU A 47 -24.15 5.13 10.56
CA LEU A 47 -23.68 5.62 9.27
C LEU A 47 -24.43 4.95 8.10
N LYS A 48 -24.29 5.53 6.90
CA LYS A 48 -24.88 5.01 5.66
C LYS A 48 -23.75 4.60 4.69
N PRO A 49 -23.12 3.42 4.89
CA PRO A 49 -22.09 2.98 3.99
C PRO A 49 -22.63 2.64 2.61
N THR A 50 -21.84 2.93 1.59
CA THR A 50 -22.08 2.57 0.19
C THR A 50 -20.87 1.89 -0.40
N GLU A 51 -21.07 1.10 -1.43
CA GLU A 51 -19.95 0.58 -2.21
C GLU A 51 -19.34 1.69 -3.07
N CYS A 52 -18.03 1.64 -3.24
CA CYS A 52 -17.25 2.49 -4.13
C CYS A 52 -16.25 1.58 -4.86
N GLY A 53 -16.59 1.17 -6.08
CA GLY A 53 -15.93 0.03 -6.72
C GLY A 53 -16.09 -1.23 -5.85
N HIS A 54 -15.00 -1.93 -5.60
CA HIS A 54 -14.96 -3.08 -4.70
C HIS A 54 -14.82 -2.71 -3.21
N GLY A 55 -14.48 -1.45 -2.91
CA GLY A 55 -14.35 -0.93 -1.54
C GLY A 55 -15.65 -0.41 -0.94
N VAL A 56 -15.53 0.15 0.27
CA VAL A 56 -16.65 0.76 1.02
C VAL A 56 -16.33 2.21 1.35
N THR A 57 -17.31 3.09 1.19
CA THR A 57 -17.23 4.49 1.61
C THR A 57 -18.44 4.87 2.46
N ALA A 58 -18.23 5.84 3.34
CA ALA A 58 -19.29 6.50 4.08
C ALA A 58 -18.90 7.94 4.36
N THR A 59 -19.88 8.82 4.52
CA THR A 59 -19.66 10.22 4.89
C THR A 59 -20.45 10.57 6.15
N LEU A 60 -19.89 11.51 6.94
CA LEU A 60 -20.55 12.05 8.13
C LEU A 60 -20.16 13.53 8.32
N GLY A 61 -20.96 14.25 9.09
CA GLY A 61 -20.76 15.67 9.35
C GLY A 61 -21.71 16.56 8.52
N LYS A 62 -21.25 17.73 8.12
CA LYS A 62 -22.05 18.75 7.44
C LYS A 62 -21.30 19.32 6.23
N PRO A 63 -22.00 20.02 5.31
CA PRO A 63 -21.35 20.65 4.16
C PRO A 63 -20.18 21.57 4.57
N GLY A 64 -19.08 21.50 3.85
CA GLY A 64 -17.85 22.24 4.10
C GLY A 64 -16.66 21.53 3.46
N LYS A 65 -15.47 21.77 3.97
CA LYS A 65 -14.28 21.02 3.58
C LYS A 65 -14.44 19.53 3.89
N THR A 66 -13.80 18.69 3.09
CA THR A 66 -13.87 17.23 3.24
C THR A 66 -12.49 16.64 3.48
N LEU A 67 -12.33 15.95 4.61
CA LEU A 67 -11.14 15.13 4.89
C LEU A 67 -11.45 13.65 4.66
N LEU A 68 -10.64 12.99 3.83
CA LEU A 68 -10.68 11.54 3.63
C LEU A 68 -9.82 10.84 4.68
N LEU A 69 -10.37 9.82 5.33
CA LEU A 69 -9.64 8.88 6.18
C LEU A 69 -9.62 7.51 5.51
N ARG A 70 -8.43 6.93 5.37
CA ARG A 70 -8.24 5.65 4.65
C ARG A 70 -7.78 4.52 5.56
N ALA A 71 -8.33 3.35 5.34
CA ALA A 71 -7.78 2.05 5.76
C ALA A 71 -7.90 1.05 4.61
N ASP A 72 -6.88 0.24 4.42
CA ASP A 72 -6.92 -0.96 3.58
C ASP A 72 -7.52 -2.14 4.34
N MET A 73 -7.99 -3.17 3.60
CA MET A 73 -8.74 -4.30 4.17
C MET A 73 -8.21 -5.66 3.77
N ASP A 74 -7.38 -5.73 2.73
CA ASP A 74 -6.92 -7.01 2.15
C ASP A 74 -5.79 -7.65 2.95
N ALA A 75 -5.63 -8.95 2.74
CA ALA A 75 -4.59 -9.79 3.32
C ALA A 75 -3.64 -10.32 2.24
N LEU A 76 -2.62 -11.04 2.66
CA LEU A 76 -1.62 -11.67 1.80
C LEU A 76 -1.93 -13.15 1.58
N PRO A 77 -1.67 -13.70 0.35
CA PRO A 77 -1.79 -15.13 0.05
C PRO A 77 -0.57 -15.90 0.58
N MET A 78 -0.49 -16.07 1.88
CA MET A 78 0.63 -16.73 2.55
C MET A 78 0.16 -17.44 3.82
N PRO A 79 0.85 -18.53 4.24
CA PRO A 79 0.52 -19.17 5.50
C PRO A 79 0.81 -18.27 6.69
N GLU A 80 0.06 -18.45 7.77
CA GLU A 80 0.29 -17.78 9.04
C GLU A 80 0.94 -18.72 10.05
N GLU A 81 2.07 -18.30 10.62
CA GLU A 81 2.84 -19.02 11.65
C GLU A 81 3.06 -18.13 12.89
N SER A 82 2.20 -17.13 13.09
CA SER A 82 2.30 -16.16 14.20
C SER A 82 2.14 -16.80 15.58
N GLY A 83 1.40 -17.91 15.65
CA GLY A 83 1.02 -18.57 16.90
C GLY A 83 -0.10 -17.84 17.66
N GLU A 84 -0.71 -16.82 17.07
CA GLU A 84 -1.81 -16.08 17.67
C GLU A 84 -3.08 -16.94 17.73
N PRO A 85 -3.86 -16.89 18.83
CA PRO A 85 -5.05 -17.71 19.00
C PRO A 85 -6.20 -17.33 18.05
N PHE A 86 -6.07 -16.21 17.35
CA PHE A 86 -7.02 -15.70 16.35
C PHE A 86 -6.45 -15.74 14.92
N ALA A 87 -5.41 -16.55 14.67
CA ALA A 87 -4.88 -16.77 13.34
C ALA A 87 -5.97 -17.24 12.36
N CYS A 88 -5.81 -16.93 11.07
CA CYS A 88 -6.76 -17.33 10.04
C CYS A 88 -6.82 -18.87 9.94
N PRO A 89 -7.99 -19.50 10.11
CA PRO A 89 -8.09 -20.95 10.18
C PRO A 89 -7.87 -21.67 8.84
N THR A 90 -7.88 -20.95 7.73
CA THR A 90 -7.61 -21.53 6.40
C THR A 90 -6.14 -21.94 6.26
N GLY A 91 -5.22 -21.26 6.94
CA GLY A 91 -3.78 -21.45 6.80
C GLY A 91 -3.19 -21.06 5.45
N GLU A 92 -3.96 -20.40 4.58
CA GLU A 92 -3.57 -20.00 3.22
C GLU A 92 -3.43 -18.47 3.07
N THR A 93 -4.04 -17.72 3.99
CA THR A 93 -4.06 -16.25 3.97
C THR A 93 -3.72 -15.69 5.35
N ALA A 94 -3.04 -14.53 5.38
CA ALA A 94 -2.64 -13.88 6.62
C ALA A 94 -2.65 -12.36 6.51
N HIS A 95 -3.12 -11.66 7.55
CA HIS A 95 -2.94 -10.22 7.69
C HIS A 95 -1.51 -9.88 8.17
N ALA A 96 -0.52 -10.29 7.37
CA ALA A 96 0.89 -10.10 7.70
C ALA A 96 1.42 -8.69 7.39
N CYS A 97 0.57 -7.78 6.89
CA CYS A 97 0.85 -6.35 6.72
C CYS A 97 0.12 -5.47 7.77
N GLY A 98 -0.89 -6.03 8.46
CA GLY A 98 -1.61 -5.32 9.53
C GLY A 98 -2.84 -4.54 9.06
N HIS A 99 -3.38 -4.81 7.88
CA HIS A 99 -4.57 -4.13 7.35
C HIS A 99 -5.84 -4.40 8.17
N ASP A 100 -5.91 -5.52 8.88
CA ASP A 100 -6.92 -5.80 9.90
C ASP A 100 -6.93 -4.75 11.03
N MET A 101 -5.75 -4.27 11.42
CA MET A 101 -5.60 -3.20 12.41
C MET A 101 -6.03 -1.84 11.85
N HIS A 102 -5.64 -1.53 10.60
CA HIS A 102 -6.03 -0.28 9.93
C HIS A 102 -7.55 -0.18 9.83
N THR A 103 -8.20 -1.24 9.36
CA THR A 103 -9.68 -1.32 9.26
C THR A 103 -10.34 -1.18 10.62
N ALA A 104 -9.85 -1.85 11.67
CA ALA A 104 -10.41 -1.74 13.02
C ALA A 104 -10.23 -0.34 13.63
N MET A 105 -9.08 0.31 13.39
CA MET A 105 -8.83 1.69 13.82
C MET A 105 -9.80 2.66 13.14
N LEU A 106 -10.00 2.55 11.83
CA LEU A 106 -10.90 3.44 11.08
C LEU A 106 -12.37 3.21 11.46
N LEU A 107 -12.81 1.97 11.69
CA LEU A 107 -14.16 1.67 12.20
C LEU A 107 -14.40 2.34 13.56
N THR A 108 -13.43 2.27 14.46
CA THR A 108 -13.55 2.90 15.79
C THR A 108 -13.48 4.43 15.71
N ALA A 109 -12.65 4.98 14.83
CA ALA A 109 -12.63 6.40 14.54
C ALA A 109 -13.99 6.88 14.00
N ALA A 110 -14.59 6.13 13.08
CA ALA A 110 -15.92 6.40 12.53
C ALA A 110 -17.01 6.44 13.61
N LYS A 111 -16.99 5.49 14.57
CA LYS A 111 -17.89 5.48 15.72
C LYS A 111 -17.73 6.73 16.58
N MET A 112 -16.51 7.08 16.96
CA MET A 112 -16.21 8.24 17.80
C MET A 112 -16.56 9.57 17.09
N LEU A 113 -16.32 9.65 15.78
CA LEU A 113 -16.71 10.79 14.96
C LEU A 113 -18.24 10.92 14.89
N LYS A 114 -18.95 9.81 14.74
CA LYS A 114 -20.42 9.79 14.75
C LYS A 114 -20.99 10.21 16.10
N GLU A 115 -20.41 9.75 17.21
CA GLU A 115 -20.78 10.19 18.57
C GLU A 115 -20.54 11.69 18.79
N ASN A 116 -19.71 12.34 17.97
CA ASN A 116 -19.33 13.76 18.04
C ASN A 116 -19.72 14.55 16.78
N GLU A 117 -20.65 14.03 15.98
CA GLU A 117 -20.96 14.55 14.63
C GLU A 117 -21.36 16.03 14.62
N ASP A 118 -22.12 16.48 15.62
CA ASP A 118 -22.58 17.88 15.73
C ASP A 118 -21.42 18.89 15.84
N ALA A 119 -20.27 18.45 16.35
CA ALA A 119 -19.06 19.28 16.48
C ALA A 119 -18.21 19.36 15.21
N LEU A 120 -18.51 18.57 14.17
CA LEU A 120 -17.77 18.61 12.91
C LEU A 120 -18.05 19.91 12.15
N CYS A 121 -16.98 20.58 11.70
CA CYS A 121 -17.05 21.81 10.91
C CYS A 121 -16.95 21.58 9.39
N GLY A 122 -17.19 20.36 8.94
CA GLY A 122 -17.16 19.92 7.55
C GLY A 122 -17.53 18.45 7.44
N THR A 123 -17.07 17.78 6.39
CA THR A 123 -17.34 16.38 6.11
C THR A 123 -16.13 15.51 6.37
N VAL A 124 -16.30 14.39 7.03
CA VAL A 124 -15.35 13.27 7.03
C VAL A 124 -15.85 12.23 6.04
N LYS A 125 -14.98 11.80 5.12
CA LYS A 125 -15.24 10.72 4.18
C LYS A 125 -14.35 9.53 4.54
N LEU A 126 -14.95 8.36 4.66
CA LEU A 126 -14.24 7.13 5.02
C LEU A 126 -13.94 6.32 3.76
N MET A 127 -12.74 5.78 3.66
CA MET A 127 -12.28 4.89 2.60
C MET A 127 -11.82 3.58 3.21
N PHE A 128 -12.56 2.50 2.97
CA PHE A 128 -12.15 1.14 3.28
C PHE A 128 -11.78 0.46 1.97
N GLN A 129 -10.49 0.31 1.75
CA GLN A 129 -9.90 -0.05 0.46
C GLN A 129 -9.55 -1.53 0.39
N PRO A 130 -9.95 -2.29 -0.64
CA PRO A 130 -9.42 -3.61 -0.95
C PRO A 130 -8.11 -3.52 -1.72
N ALA A 131 -7.42 -4.65 -1.94
CA ALA A 131 -6.36 -4.85 -2.93
C ALA A 131 -5.23 -3.81 -2.91
N GLU A 132 -4.76 -3.40 -1.71
CA GLU A 132 -3.56 -2.59 -1.59
C GLU A 132 -2.34 -3.38 -2.05
N GLU A 133 -2.22 -4.64 -1.65
CA GLU A 133 -1.08 -5.53 -1.92
C GLU A 133 -0.90 -5.86 -3.43
N THR A 134 -1.94 -5.65 -4.23
CA THR A 134 -1.89 -5.77 -5.70
C THR A 134 -1.87 -4.44 -6.43
N PHE A 135 -1.94 -3.30 -5.70
CA PHE A 135 -1.99 -1.93 -6.22
C PHE A 135 -3.19 -1.65 -7.14
N GLU A 136 -4.30 -2.33 -6.91
CA GLU A 136 -5.51 -2.20 -7.72
C GLU A 136 -6.62 -1.43 -7.00
N GLY A 137 -6.66 -1.49 -5.66
CA GLY A 137 -7.80 -1.05 -4.88
C GLY A 137 -8.01 0.46 -4.87
N ALA A 138 -6.96 1.26 -4.69
CA ALA A 138 -7.11 2.70 -4.74
C ALA A 138 -7.54 3.17 -6.14
N ARG A 139 -7.02 2.55 -7.21
CA ARG A 139 -7.40 2.83 -8.60
C ARG A 139 -8.88 2.52 -8.82
N ASP A 140 -9.33 1.33 -8.43
CA ASP A 140 -10.73 0.90 -8.53
C ASP A 140 -11.67 1.91 -7.86
N MET A 141 -11.38 2.30 -6.62
CA MET A 141 -12.20 3.26 -5.89
C MET A 141 -12.17 4.67 -6.52
N LEU A 142 -11.03 5.13 -7.01
CA LEU A 142 -10.88 6.41 -7.68
C LEU A 142 -11.67 6.48 -8.99
N GLU A 143 -11.67 5.41 -9.78
CA GLU A 143 -12.46 5.29 -11.02
C GLU A 143 -13.96 5.22 -10.73
N ASN A 144 -14.36 4.84 -9.51
CA ASN A 144 -15.73 4.82 -9.04
C ASN A 144 -16.11 6.06 -8.20
N GLY A 145 -15.39 7.19 -8.35
CA GLY A 145 -15.77 8.49 -7.82
C GLY A 145 -15.43 8.71 -6.33
N LEU A 146 -14.44 8.00 -5.79
CA LEU A 146 -14.02 8.16 -4.38
C LEU A 146 -13.81 9.62 -3.97
N LEU A 147 -13.17 10.43 -4.81
CA LEU A 147 -12.86 11.83 -4.49
C LEU A 147 -13.97 12.81 -4.86
N GLU A 148 -15.12 12.32 -5.28
CA GLU A 148 -16.29 13.09 -5.69
C GLU A 148 -17.43 12.94 -4.68
N ASN A 149 -18.37 13.90 -4.66
CA ASN A 149 -19.67 13.82 -3.96
C ASN A 149 -19.63 13.35 -2.49
N PRO A 150 -19.03 14.12 -1.55
CA PRO A 150 -18.43 15.45 -1.73
C PRO A 150 -17.01 15.40 -2.27
N PRO A 151 -16.52 16.47 -2.90
CA PRO A 151 -15.13 16.56 -3.32
C PRO A 151 -14.21 16.54 -2.10
N VAL A 152 -13.12 15.78 -2.19
CA VAL A 152 -12.13 15.62 -1.11
C VAL A 152 -11.09 16.75 -1.21
N ASP A 153 -10.80 17.42 -0.09
CA ASP A 153 -9.82 18.51 -0.01
C ASP A 153 -8.46 18.04 0.52
N ALA A 154 -8.44 17.03 1.39
CA ALA A 154 -7.21 16.41 1.91
C ALA A 154 -7.45 14.96 2.34
N ALA A 155 -6.39 14.18 2.50
CA ALA A 155 -6.50 12.80 2.92
C ALA A 155 -5.44 12.40 3.97
N LEU A 156 -5.83 11.49 4.88
CA LEU A 156 -4.99 10.92 5.93
C LEU A 156 -5.08 9.41 5.91
N ALA A 157 -3.94 8.74 5.94
CA ALA A 157 -3.81 7.31 6.14
C ALA A 157 -2.80 7.00 7.25
N TYR A 158 -3.02 5.90 7.96
CA TYR A 158 -2.01 5.31 8.85
C TYR A 158 -1.67 3.90 8.38
N HIS A 159 -0.39 3.54 8.57
CA HIS A 159 0.08 2.17 8.43
C HIS A 159 0.73 1.72 9.74
N VAL A 160 0.53 0.49 10.16
CA VAL A 160 1.20 -0.05 11.34
C VAL A 160 2.58 -0.60 10.99
N ALA A 161 3.56 -0.37 11.85
CA ALA A 161 4.92 -0.88 11.68
C ALA A 161 5.20 -1.98 12.70
N ALA A 162 5.37 -3.21 12.21
CA ALA A 162 5.81 -4.36 13.00
C ALA A 162 7.31 -4.30 13.35
N GLY A 163 7.83 -5.40 13.84
CA GLY A 163 9.25 -5.53 14.17
C GLY A 163 9.60 -4.82 15.48
N LYS A 164 10.75 -4.17 15.51
CA LYS A 164 11.21 -3.39 16.69
C LYS A 164 10.77 -1.92 16.63
N SER A 165 9.50 -1.71 16.32
CA SER A 165 8.87 -0.38 16.27
C SER A 165 7.88 -0.23 17.43
N PRO A 166 8.26 0.37 18.56
CA PRO A 166 7.45 0.37 19.77
C PRO A 166 6.19 1.23 19.63
N VAL A 167 5.14 0.85 20.35
CA VAL A 167 3.90 1.61 20.46
C VAL A 167 4.17 3.03 20.99
N GLY A 168 3.58 4.03 20.31
CA GLY A 168 3.82 5.46 20.58
C GLY A 168 4.76 6.12 19.56
N PHE A 169 5.54 5.36 18.78
CA PHE A 169 6.33 5.91 17.69
C PHE A 169 5.42 6.26 16.50
N VAL A 170 5.67 7.44 15.96
CA VAL A 170 5.00 7.93 14.72
C VAL A 170 6.08 8.31 13.72
N MET A 171 6.19 7.53 12.66
CA MET A 171 7.20 7.74 11.63
C MET A 171 6.57 8.42 10.41
N TYR A 172 7.21 9.45 9.86
CA TYR A 172 6.66 10.26 8.79
C TYR A 172 7.74 10.83 7.87
N ASN A 173 7.30 11.36 6.73
CA ASN A 173 8.12 12.17 5.83
C ASN A 173 7.40 13.48 5.56
N ASP A 174 8.05 14.60 5.86
CA ASP A 174 7.52 15.95 5.68
C ASP A 174 8.13 16.71 4.48
N SER A 175 9.06 16.09 3.78
CA SER A 175 9.89 16.79 2.80
C SER A 175 10.07 16.03 1.48
N GLY A 176 9.28 15.00 1.23
CA GLY A 176 9.48 14.26 -0.01
C GLY A 176 8.74 12.95 -0.09
N VAL A 177 9.41 11.98 -0.68
CA VAL A 177 8.85 10.66 -0.97
C VAL A 177 8.90 9.77 0.26
N MET A 178 7.73 9.38 0.72
CA MET A 178 7.55 8.43 1.82
C MET A 178 7.81 7.00 1.36
N MET A 179 7.27 6.62 0.19
CA MET A 179 7.44 5.30 -0.40
C MET A 179 7.74 5.37 -1.89
N ALA A 180 8.57 4.44 -2.39
CA ALA A 180 8.98 4.42 -3.78
C ALA A 180 7.82 4.03 -4.72
N SER A 181 7.95 4.38 -6.00
CA SER A 181 7.11 3.81 -7.06
C SER A 181 7.39 2.34 -7.27
N VAL A 182 6.47 1.64 -7.89
CA VAL A 182 6.69 0.33 -8.50
C VAL A 182 6.16 0.30 -9.92
N ASP A 183 6.95 -0.26 -10.82
CA ASP A 183 6.54 -0.66 -12.17
C ASP A 183 7.01 -2.10 -12.38
N GLY A 184 6.08 -3.04 -12.22
CA GLY A 184 6.28 -4.45 -12.51
C GLY A 184 6.10 -4.72 -14.00
N PHE A 185 6.98 -5.51 -14.59
CA PHE A 185 6.92 -5.80 -16.00
C PHE A 185 7.26 -7.25 -16.32
N GLU A 186 6.72 -7.72 -17.45
CA GLU A 186 7.07 -8.98 -18.07
C GLU A 186 7.51 -8.70 -19.52
N ILE A 187 8.66 -9.22 -19.91
CA ILE A 187 9.19 -9.19 -21.27
C ILE A 187 9.21 -10.62 -21.80
N THR A 188 8.37 -10.92 -22.78
CA THR A 188 8.42 -12.18 -23.52
C THR A 188 9.21 -11.98 -24.81
N VAL A 189 10.35 -12.64 -24.90
CA VAL A 189 11.18 -12.67 -26.11
C VAL A 189 10.67 -13.75 -27.03
N HIS A 190 10.32 -13.41 -28.25
CA HIS A 190 9.92 -14.34 -29.30
C HIS A 190 11.07 -14.58 -30.28
N GLY A 191 11.54 -15.79 -30.32
CA GLY A 191 12.57 -16.27 -31.23
C GLY A 191 12.06 -17.34 -32.18
N ARG A 192 12.91 -18.30 -32.51
CA ARG A 192 12.60 -19.50 -33.30
C ARG A 192 13.46 -20.65 -32.79
N GLY A 193 12.81 -21.67 -32.27
CA GLY A 193 13.46 -22.87 -31.76
C GLY A 193 14.14 -23.72 -32.83
N SER A 194 15.09 -24.53 -32.38
CA SER A 194 15.80 -25.51 -33.23
C SER A 194 16.49 -26.58 -32.36
N HIS A 195 16.98 -27.60 -33.01
CA HIS A 195 17.89 -28.54 -32.38
C HIS A 195 19.18 -27.81 -31.94
N GLY A 196 19.64 -28.01 -30.69
CA GLY A 196 20.80 -27.34 -30.15
C GLY A 196 22.11 -27.45 -30.94
N ALA A 197 22.24 -28.48 -31.78
CA ALA A 197 23.35 -28.63 -32.72
C ALA A 197 23.25 -27.78 -33.99
N ASN A 198 22.10 -27.16 -34.24
CA ASN A 198 21.85 -26.35 -35.44
C ASN A 198 21.43 -24.91 -35.08
N PRO A 199 22.22 -24.16 -34.30
CA PRO A 199 21.87 -22.83 -33.85
C PRO A 199 21.75 -21.81 -34.96
N ASN A 200 22.36 -22.05 -36.13
CA ASN A 200 22.24 -21.23 -37.36
C ASN A 200 20.84 -21.24 -37.96
N LEU A 201 19.98 -22.20 -37.60
CA LEU A 201 18.59 -22.29 -38.02
C LEU A 201 17.63 -21.66 -37.00
N ALA A 202 18.12 -21.27 -35.85
CA ALA A 202 17.38 -20.68 -34.75
C ALA A 202 17.43 -19.14 -34.75
N ILE A 203 16.54 -18.54 -33.96
CA ILE A 203 16.70 -17.25 -33.33
C ILE A 203 16.58 -17.54 -31.84
N ASP A 204 17.71 -17.61 -31.16
CA ASP A 204 17.78 -18.12 -29.78
C ASP A 204 17.26 -17.07 -28.76
N PRO A 205 16.07 -17.23 -28.20
CA PRO A 205 15.50 -16.26 -27.27
C PRO A 205 16.19 -16.25 -25.92
N ILE A 206 16.91 -17.30 -25.54
CA ILE A 206 17.73 -17.30 -24.30
C ILE A 206 18.90 -16.34 -24.47
N ASN A 207 19.64 -16.47 -25.58
CA ASN A 207 20.75 -15.55 -25.89
C ASN A 207 20.26 -14.10 -25.99
N VAL A 208 19.14 -13.84 -26.68
CA VAL A 208 18.55 -12.51 -26.77
C VAL A 208 18.12 -11.98 -25.40
N GLY A 209 17.49 -12.79 -24.56
CA GLY A 209 17.07 -12.42 -23.21
C GLY A 209 18.26 -12.06 -22.29
N VAL A 210 19.40 -12.75 -22.41
CA VAL A 210 20.63 -12.39 -21.71
C VAL A 210 21.12 -11.00 -22.13
N HIS A 211 21.14 -10.69 -23.43
CA HIS A 211 21.55 -9.38 -23.92
C HIS A 211 20.56 -8.27 -23.51
N ILE A 212 19.25 -8.55 -23.47
CA ILE A 212 18.24 -7.63 -22.93
C ILE A 212 18.52 -7.38 -21.45
N HIS A 213 18.75 -8.43 -20.64
CA HIS A 213 19.09 -8.30 -19.23
C HIS A 213 20.28 -7.37 -19.01
N LEU A 214 21.38 -7.57 -19.76
CA LEU A 214 22.58 -6.73 -19.68
C LEU A 214 22.28 -5.28 -20.08
N ALA A 215 21.56 -5.06 -21.17
CA ALA A 215 21.18 -3.71 -21.64
C ALA A 215 20.33 -2.96 -20.61
N LEU A 216 19.46 -3.65 -19.87
CA LEU A 216 18.63 -3.04 -18.82
C LEU A 216 19.48 -2.59 -17.61
N GLN A 217 20.60 -3.28 -17.28
CA GLN A 217 21.49 -2.84 -16.21
C GLN A 217 22.18 -1.50 -16.56
N GLU A 218 22.47 -1.24 -17.84
CA GLU A 218 23.05 0.01 -18.29
C GLU A 218 22.15 1.23 -18.04
N LEU A 219 20.83 1.05 -18.01
CA LEU A 219 19.88 2.13 -17.69
C LEU A 219 20.14 2.70 -16.29
N ILE A 220 20.37 1.84 -15.31
CA ILE A 220 20.72 2.27 -13.96
C ILE A 220 22.14 2.83 -13.90
N ALA A 221 23.08 2.14 -14.55
CA ALA A 221 24.50 2.49 -14.46
C ALA A 221 24.90 3.74 -15.26
N ARG A 222 24.16 4.10 -16.31
CA ARG A 222 24.55 5.13 -17.29
C ARG A 222 23.49 6.17 -17.63
N GLU A 223 22.22 5.92 -17.39
CA GLU A 223 21.14 6.83 -17.76
C GLU A 223 20.40 7.42 -16.56
N SER A 224 20.41 6.75 -15.40
CA SER A 224 19.79 7.26 -14.17
C SER A 224 20.62 8.37 -13.53
N ASP A 225 19.92 9.35 -12.96
CA ASP A 225 20.53 10.37 -12.12
C ASP A 225 21.08 9.72 -10.83
N PRO A 226 22.40 9.80 -10.56
CA PRO A 226 23.01 9.13 -9.40
C PRO A 226 22.56 9.74 -8.05
N THR A 227 21.91 10.90 -8.05
CA THR A 227 21.35 11.51 -6.84
C THR A 227 19.94 10.99 -6.50
N LYS A 228 19.35 10.18 -7.37
CA LYS A 228 18.00 9.62 -7.21
C LYS A 228 18.05 8.14 -6.87
N THR A 229 17.11 7.70 -6.05
CA THR A 229 16.91 6.27 -5.83
C THR A 229 16.29 5.65 -7.08
N CYS A 230 17.03 4.78 -7.74
CA CYS A 230 16.62 4.04 -8.93
C CYS A 230 17.06 2.59 -8.80
N VAL A 231 16.10 1.67 -8.87
CA VAL A 231 16.35 0.23 -8.81
C VAL A 231 15.66 -0.43 -10.00
N LEU A 232 16.36 -1.32 -10.71
CA LEU A 232 15.80 -2.22 -11.72
C LEU A 232 16.27 -3.62 -11.40
N THR A 233 15.33 -4.52 -11.17
CA THR A 233 15.60 -5.92 -10.82
C THR A 233 14.89 -6.84 -11.79
N ILE A 234 15.59 -7.82 -12.35
CA ILE A 234 15.00 -8.99 -12.99
C ILE A 234 14.98 -10.11 -11.96
N GLY A 235 13.79 -10.43 -11.47
CA GLY A 235 13.59 -11.47 -10.44
C GLY A 235 13.35 -12.87 -11.00
N GLN A 236 12.93 -12.96 -12.28
CA GLN A 236 12.69 -14.24 -12.95
C GLN A 236 13.21 -14.19 -14.38
N PHE A 237 13.89 -15.27 -14.80
CA PHE A 237 14.27 -15.53 -16.17
C PHE A 237 13.96 -17.00 -16.47
N MET A 238 12.98 -17.26 -17.32
CA MET A 238 12.44 -18.59 -17.61
C MET A 238 12.55 -18.88 -19.08
N ALA A 239 13.19 -19.98 -19.46
CA ALA A 239 13.30 -20.41 -20.84
C ALA A 239 13.74 -21.87 -20.96
N GLY A 240 13.25 -22.53 -22.02
CA GLY A 240 13.65 -23.89 -22.37
C GLY A 240 13.22 -24.97 -21.37
N THR A 241 13.23 -26.23 -21.84
CA THR A 241 12.88 -27.42 -21.03
C THR A 241 13.91 -28.54 -21.16
N ALA A 242 14.83 -28.45 -22.12
CA ALA A 242 15.86 -29.45 -22.37
C ALA A 242 17.16 -28.81 -22.88
N ALA A 243 18.30 -29.35 -22.48
CA ALA A 243 19.61 -28.80 -22.78
C ALA A 243 20.03 -28.83 -24.27
N ASN A 244 19.38 -29.67 -25.07
CA ASN A 244 19.69 -29.86 -26.50
C ASN A 244 18.60 -29.26 -27.42
N ILE A 245 17.71 -28.41 -26.88
CA ILE A 245 16.63 -27.74 -27.62
C ILE A 245 16.73 -26.24 -27.40
N ILE A 246 16.84 -25.45 -28.46
CA ILE A 246 16.63 -24.00 -28.41
C ILE A 246 15.14 -23.76 -28.41
N PRO A 247 14.57 -23.06 -27.39
CA PRO A 247 13.13 -22.82 -27.31
C PRO A 247 12.65 -21.74 -28.28
N ASP A 248 11.33 -21.59 -28.44
CA ASP A 248 10.74 -20.51 -29.22
C ASP A 248 10.63 -19.18 -28.42
N THR A 249 10.58 -19.26 -27.09
CA THR A 249 10.39 -18.10 -26.22
C THR A 249 11.26 -18.11 -24.99
N ALA A 250 11.55 -16.92 -24.45
CA ALA A 250 12.11 -16.70 -23.11
C ALA A 250 11.34 -15.57 -22.43
N VAL A 251 11.14 -15.67 -21.11
CA VAL A 251 10.37 -14.70 -20.32
C VAL A 251 11.25 -14.12 -19.22
N LEU A 252 11.30 -12.80 -19.15
CA LEU A 252 11.93 -12.05 -18.06
C LEU A 252 10.85 -11.29 -17.29
N ARG A 253 10.82 -11.41 -15.96
CA ARG A 253 9.96 -10.58 -15.09
C ARG A 253 10.81 -9.76 -14.16
N GLY A 254 10.44 -8.50 -14.00
CA GLY A 254 11.19 -7.58 -13.17
C GLY A 254 10.36 -6.45 -12.61
N THR A 255 11.02 -5.61 -11.82
CA THR A 255 10.44 -4.40 -11.24
C THR A 255 11.38 -3.22 -11.40
N ILE A 256 10.81 -2.03 -11.60
CA ILE A 256 11.50 -0.74 -11.48
C ILE A 256 10.95 -0.06 -10.23
N ARG A 257 11.83 0.51 -9.39
CA ARG A 257 11.48 1.31 -8.24
C ARG A 257 12.27 2.61 -8.24
N THR A 258 11.58 3.73 -7.92
CA THR A 258 12.22 5.03 -7.82
C THR A 258 11.45 5.96 -6.90
N ASN A 259 12.15 6.94 -6.33
CA ASN A 259 11.54 8.00 -5.53
C ASN A 259 11.32 9.31 -6.32
N ASP A 260 11.43 9.29 -7.64
CA ASP A 260 11.31 10.47 -8.50
C ASP A 260 10.45 10.20 -9.72
N LYS A 261 9.40 11.02 -9.93
CA LYS A 261 8.45 10.85 -11.05
C LYS A 261 9.12 10.97 -12.44
N LYS A 262 10.14 11.83 -12.58
CA LYS A 262 10.84 11.99 -13.86
C LYS A 262 11.76 10.81 -14.14
N ALA A 263 12.48 10.34 -13.12
CA ALA A 263 13.31 9.14 -13.21
C ALA A 263 12.44 7.91 -13.55
N ARG A 264 11.26 7.77 -12.93
CA ARG A 264 10.28 6.71 -13.25
C ARG A 264 9.90 6.72 -14.72
N ALA A 265 9.44 7.87 -15.22
CA ALA A 265 9.01 8.02 -16.62
C ALA A 265 10.16 7.71 -17.60
N LEU A 266 11.38 8.14 -17.28
CA LEU A 266 12.58 7.83 -18.06
C LEU A 266 12.83 6.31 -18.08
N LEU A 267 12.93 5.68 -16.90
CA LEU A 267 13.30 4.27 -16.79
C LEU A 267 12.28 3.33 -17.45
N VAL A 268 10.98 3.56 -17.23
CA VAL A 268 9.91 2.77 -17.84
C VAL A 268 9.95 2.87 -19.37
N ARG A 269 10.10 4.08 -19.92
CA ARG A 269 10.24 4.28 -21.36
C ARG A 269 11.51 3.61 -21.89
N ARG A 270 12.66 3.84 -21.25
CA ARG A 270 13.94 3.31 -21.71
C ARG A 270 14.02 1.79 -21.60
N MET A 271 13.41 1.19 -20.60
CA MET A 271 13.31 -0.27 -20.46
C MET A 271 12.65 -0.89 -21.71
N ARG A 272 11.51 -0.34 -22.16
CA ARG A 272 10.82 -0.79 -23.36
C ARG A 272 11.69 -0.62 -24.60
N GLU A 273 12.22 0.58 -24.82
CA GLU A 273 13.09 0.88 -25.97
C GLU A 273 14.35 -0.01 -26.00
N ALA A 274 15.00 -0.23 -24.87
CA ALA A 274 16.19 -1.08 -24.78
C ALA A 274 15.87 -2.55 -25.11
N ALA A 275 14.78 -3.08 -24.57
CA ALA A 275 14.35 -4.45 -24.84
C ALA A 275 14.00 -4.65 -26.34
N GLU A 276 13.19 -3.77 -26.92
CA GLU A 276 12.80 -3.84 -28.34
C GLU A 276 14.00 -3.75 -29.28
N ARG A 277 14.90 -2.75 -29.06
CA ARG A 277 16.08 -2.54 -29.91
C ARG A 277 17.08 -3.66 -29.78
N THR A 278 17.29 -4.20 -28.59
CA THR A 278 18.20 -5.33 -28.36
C THR A 278 17.68 -6.59 -29.05
N ALA A 279 16.37 -6.88 -28.95
CA ALA A 279 15.75 -8.00 -29.64
C ALA A 279 15.92 -7.89 -31.16
N ALA A 280 15.70 -6.70 -31.72
CA ALA A 280 15.83 -6.44 -33.15
C ALA A 280 17.24 -6.69 -33.69
N VAL A 281 18.31 -6.45 -32.91
CA VAL A 281 19.71 -6.76 -33.29
C VAL A 281 19.87 -8.25 -33.63
N TYR A 282 19.12 -9.11 -32.95
CA TYR A 282 19.18 -10.57 -33.12
C TYR A 282 18.03 -11.14 -33.95
N ASN A 283 17.27 -10.31 -34.68
CA ASN A 283 16.08 -10.68 -35.45
C ASN A 283 14.96 -11.33 -34.62
N ALA A 284 14.91 -11.07 -33.29
CA ALA A 284 13.84 -11.44 -32.40
C ALA A 284 12.85 -10.28 -32.22
N THR A 285 11.68 -10.57 -31.65
CA THR A 285 10.72 -9.56 -31.19
C THR A 285 10.42 -9.73 -29.71
N VAL A 286 9.84 -8.70 -29.08
CA VAL A 286 9.41 -8.77 -27.70
C VAL A 286 7.96 -8.32 -27.54
N GLU A 287 7.24 -8.95 -26.62
CA GLU A 287 6.00 -8.48 -26.05
C GLU A 287 6.28 -8.00 -24.63
N ILE A 288 5.82 -6.79 -24.26
CA ILE A 288 6.06 -6.21 -22.94
C ILE A 288 4.73 -5.89 -22.28
N ARG A 289 4.46 -6.57 -21.15
CA ARG A 289 3.27 -6.40 -20.33
C ARG A 289 3.61 -5.69 -19.04
N THR A 290 2.74 -4.78 -18.60
CA THR A 290 2.78 -4.19 -17.25
C THR A 290 2.09 -5.15 -16.29
N LEU A 291 2.75 -5.48 -15.18
CA LEU A 291 2.22 -6.36 -14.13
C LEU A 291 1.68 -5.56 -12.94
N SER A 292 2.33 -4.45 -12.59
CA SER A 292 1.90 -3.52 -11.55
C SER A 292 2.39 -2.12 -11.87
N GLU A 293 1.67 -1.10 -11.37
CA GLU A 293 2.02 0.29 -11.63
C GLU A 293 1.48 1.21 -10.54
N VAL A 294 2.40 1.83 -9.76
CA VAL A 294 2.08 2.83 -8.75
C VAL A 294 3.14 3.94 -8.75
N CYS A 295 2.70 5.19 -8.63
CA CYS A 295 3.59 6.35 -8.49
C CYS A 295 4.25 6.40 -7.09
N PRO A 296 5.30 7.20 -6.89
CA PRO A 296 5.85 7.41 -5.55
C PRO A 296 4.81 8.07 -4.64
N LEU A 297 4.71 7.60 -3.39
CA LEU A 297 3.90 8.26 -2.37
C LEU A 297 4.64 9.50 -1.85
N VAL A 298 4.09 10.66 -2.15
CA VAL A 298 4.61 11.96 -1.71
C VAL A 298 3.63 12.55 -0.71
N CYS A 299 4.10 12.77 0.53
CA CYS A 299 3.30 13.41 1.56
C CYS A 299 3.33 14.93 1.41
N ASP A 300 2.17 15.57 1.59
CA ASP A 300 2.05 17.03 1.62
C ASP A 300 2.58 17.57 2.95
N LYS A 301 3.49 18.53 2.88
CA LYS A 301 4.15 19.07 4.08
C LYS A 301 3.17 19.77 5.02
N SER A 302 2.26 20.57 4.50
CA SER A 302 1.32 21.33 5.33
C SER A 302 0.38 20.40 6.06
N VAL A 303 -0.18 19.41 5.35
CA VAL A 303 -1.04 18.38 5.96
C VAL A 303 -0.27 17.55 6.97
N THR A 304 1.00 17.21 6.69
CA THR A 304 1.86 16.45 7.63
C THR A 304 2.08 17.24 8.93
N ASP A 305 2.47 18.51 8.83
CA ASP A 305 2.73 19.38 9.97
C ASP A 305 1.47 19.54 10.85
N ASP A 306 0.31 19.75 10.22
CA ASP A 306 -0.98 19.86 10.91
C ASP A 306 -1.33 18.58 11.67
N MET A 307 -1.25 17.42 11.00
CA MET A 307 -1.59 16.13 11.63
C MET A 307 -0.67 15.83 12.81
N LEU A 308 0.64 16.08 12.69
CA LEU A 308 1.59 15.91 13.80
C LEU A 308 1.27 16.81 14.99
N ARG A 309 0.90 18.07 14.74
CA ARG A 309 0.49 19.02 15.77
C ARG A 309 -0.78 18.56 16.50
N TYR A 310 -1.79 18.09 15.76
CA TYR A 310 -3.02 17.55 16.36
C TYR A 310 -2.75 16.28 17.16
N MET A 311 -1.96 15.34 16.64
CA MET A 311 -1.58 14.12 17.35
C MET A 311 -0.85 14.44 18.65
N GLY A 312 0.07 15.42 18.63
CA GLY A 312 0.78 15.89 19.81
C GLY A 312 -0.12 16.45 20.93
N ALA A 313 -1.27 17.04 20.57
CA ALA A 313 -2.24 17.57 21.51
C ALA A 313 -3.06 16.50 22.26
N LEU A 314 -3.08 15.25 21.78
CA LEU A 314 -3.79 14.13 22.43
C LEU A 314 -3.14 13.63 23.73
N ASN A 315 -1.90 14.03 24.02
CA ASN A 315 -1.12 13.57 25.17
C ASN A 315 -1.04 12.03 25.27
N ILE A 316 -0.85 11.37 24.13
CA ILE A 316 -0.68 9.92 24.05
C ILE A 316 0.61 9.52 24.77
N PRO A 317 0.59 8.51 25.65
CA PRO A 317 1.80 8.04 26.33
C PRO A 317 2.88 7.60 25.32
N ASN A 318 4.13 8.01 25.57
CA ASN A 318 5.29 7.70 24.74
C ASN A 318 5.19 8.20 23.28
N PHE A 319 4.35 9.20 23.00
CA PHE A 319 4.27 9.80 21.68
C PHE A 319 5.64 10.32 21.25
N THR A 320 6.19 9.72 20.19
CA THR A 320 7.54 10.01 19.70
C THR A 320 7.52 10.14 18.18
N PRO A 321 7.39 11.36 17.64
CA PRO A 321 7.47 11.60 16.20
C PRO A 321 8.92 11.41 15.71
N TYR A 322 9.10 10.71 14.58
CA TYR A 322 10.37 10.43 13.95
C TYR A 322 10.26 10.72 12.43
N GLY A 323 10.83 11.84 12.01
CA GLY A 323 10.74 12.35 10.64
C GLY A 323 11.82 11.83 9.71
N GLY A 324 11.64 12.14 8.41
CA GLY A 324 12.63 11.84 7.37
C GLY A 324 12.63 10.38 6.90
N ILE A 325 11.55 9.62 7.16
CA ILE A 325 11.44 8.24 6.72
C ILE A 325 11.20 8.18 5.22
N SER A 326 11.96 7.34 4.53
CA SER A 326 11.75 6.98 3.14
C SER A 326 11.93 5.47 2.98
N ALA A 327 10.91 4.78 2.49
CA ALA A 327 10.91 3.34 2.29
C ALA A 327 11.03 2.99 0.80
N THR A 328 11.62 1.83 0.52
CA THR A 328 11.69 1.27 -0.84
C THR A 328 10.46 0.44 -1.21
N GLY A 329 9.56 0.18 -0.27
CA GLY A 329 8.23 -0.35 -0.52
C GLY A 329 7.37 0.61 -1.34
N SER A 330 6.24 0.14 -1.81
CA SER A 330 5.26 0.93 -2.58
C SER A 330 3.89 0.80 -1.94
N GLU A 331 3.02 1.78 -2.19
CA GLU A 331 1.70 1.91 -1.55
C GLU A 331 0.77 2.62 -2.54
N ASP A 332 -0.41 2.06 -2.81
CA ASP A 332 -1.32 2.61 -3.82
C ASP A 332 -2.17 3.80 -3.33
N PHE A 333 -2.16 4.10 -2.02
CA PHE A 333 -2.63 5.41 -1.52
C PHE A 333 -1.90 6.58 -2.20
N ALA A 334 -0.73 6.34 -2.78
CA ALA A 334 -0.02 7.28 -3.65
C ALA A 334 -0.90 7.84 -4.78
N LEU A 335 -1.86 7.06 -5.29
CA LEU A 335 -2.80 7.50 -6.34
C LEU A 335 -3.81 8.53 -5.81
N VAL A 336 -4.18 8.46 -4.54
CA VAL A 336 -4.97 9.50 -3.85
C VAL A 336 -4.09 10.73 -3.61
N ALA A 337 -2.88 10.53 -3.09
CA ALA A 337 -1.92 11.60 -2.80
C ALA A 337 -1.45 12.36 -4.06
N GLU A 338 -1.57 11.77 -5.24
CA GLU A 338 -1.30 12.45 -6.51
C GLU A 338 -2.41 13.45 -6.89
N ARG A 339 -3.62 13.28 -6.35
CA ARG A 339 -4.82 14.06 -6.70
C ARG A 339 -5.22 15.10 -5.66
N VAL A 340 -4.98 14.82 -4.37
CA VAL A 340 -5.30 15.72 -3.26
C VAL A 340 -4.15 15.77 -2.25
N PRO A 341 -3.94 16.91 -1.54
CA PRO A 341 -2.96 16.99 -0.46
C PRO A 341 -3.17 15.88 0.57
N SER A 342 -2.17 15.04 0.77
CA SER A 342 -2.33 13.82 1.56
C SER A 342 -1.12 13.56 2.44
N VAL A 343 -1.36 12.85 3.54
CA VAL A 343 -0.30 12.32 4.39
C VAL A 343 -0.57 10.87 4.76
N MET A 344 0.49 10.08 4.76
CA MET A 344 0.54 8.76 5.37
C MET A 344 1.61 8.75 6.45
N MET A 345 1.30 8.14 7.60
CA MET A 345 2.24 7.99 8.70
C MET A 345 2.26 6.54 9.17
N TYR A 346 3.43 6.05 9.59
CA TYR A 346 3.53 4.76 10.24
C TYR A 346 3.36 4.90 11.76
N LEU A 347 2.55 4.03 12.33
CA LEU A 347 2.37 3.89 13.78
C LEU A 347 3.13 2.66 14.28
N GLY A 348 4.00 2.82 15.26
CA GLY A 348 4.71 1.71 15.88
C GLY A 348 3.72 0.70 16.48
N ALA A 349 3.79 -0.54 16.01
CA ALA A 349 2.96 -1.67 16.44
C ALA A 349 3.81 -2.93 16.69
N GLY A 350 5.09 -2.77 16.94
CA GLY A 350 6.01 -3.87 17.19
C GLY A 350 6.31 -4.09 18.67
N TYR A 351 7.21 -5.02 18.90
CA TYR A 351 7.69 -5.41 20.22
C TYR A 351 9.20 -5.23 20.34
N MET A 352 9.69 -4.85 21.51
CA MET A 352 11.12 -4.68 21.76
C MET A 352 11.83 -5.97 22.23
N ASP A 353 11.07 -7.06 22.39
CA ASP A 353 11.56 -8.41 22.74
C ASP A 353 11.66 -9.33 21.48
N GLU A 354 11.73 -10.65 21.68
CA GLU A 354 11.85 -11.65 20.60
C GLU A 354 10.68 -11.64 19.61
N ARG A 355 9.49 -11.19 20.02
CA ARG A 355 8.34 -11.04 19.13
C ARG A 355 8.58 -10.02 18.02
N GLY A 356 9.43 -9.03 18.27
CA GLY A 356 9.81 -8.01 17.28
C GLY A 356 10.92 -8.44 16.32
N GLN A 357 11.25 -9.72 16.20
CA GLN A 357 12.28 -10.15 15.25
C GLN A 357 11.76 -10.25 13.81
N TYR A 358 10.45 -10.33 13.62
CA TYR A 358 9.82 -10.43 12.29
C TYR A 358 9.12 -9.12 11.92
N THR A 359 9.27 -8.72 10.67
CA THR A 359 8.60 -7.54 10.09
C THR A 359 7.41 -7.95 9.23
N ALA A 360 6.66 -6.99 8.69
CA ALA A 360 5.56 -7.24 7.75
C ALA A 360 5.98 -8.19 6.62
N HIS A 361 5.00 -8.92 6.06
CA HIS A 361 5.16 -9.95 5.01
C HIS A 361 5.93 -11.20 5.46
N ASN A 362 6.09 -11.41 6.77
CA ASN A 362 6.66 -12.66 7.31
C ASN A 362 5.55 -13.50 7.95
N PRO A 363 5.48 -14.83 7.73
CA PRO A 363 4.46 -15.70 8.34
C PRO A 363 4.39 -15.64 9.87
N LYS A 364 5.50 -15.25 10.51
CA LYS A 364 5.63 -15.20 11.98
C LYS A 364 5.49 -13.78 12.56
N VAL A 365 5.10 -12.81 11.73
CA VAL A 365 4.91 -11.45 12.21
C VAL A 365 3.79 -11.39 13.24
N VAL A 366 4.01 -10.61 14.29
CA VAL A 366 2.99 -10.27 15.29
C VAL A 366 2.94 -8.77 15.49
N PHE A 367 1.75 -8.25 15.73
CA PHE A 367 1.50 -6.82 15.95
C PHE A 367 0.99 -6.57 17.36
N ASN A 368 1.46 -5.47 17.96
CA ASN A 368 1.05 -5.06 19.28
C ASN A 368 -0.29 -4.29 19.23
N GLU A 369 -1.35 -4.92 19.72
CA GLU A 369 -2.70 -4.35 19.78
C GLU A 369 -2.81 -3.06 20.62
N GLY A 370 -1.77 -2.73 21.40
CA GLY A 370 -1.72 -1.47 22.13
C GLY A 370 -1.74 -0.22 21.26
N VAL A 371 -1.44 -0.34 19.96
CA VAL A 371 -1.52 0.77 18.99
C VAL A 371 -2.95 1.09 18.56
N LEU A 372 -3.88 0.14 18.66
CA LEU A 372 -5.25 0.27 18.14
C LEU A 372 -6.00 1.49 18.69
N PRO A 373 -6.06 1.73 20.01
CA PRO A 373 -6.69 2.94 20.54
C PRO A 373 -5.97 4.22 20.10
N ILE A 374 -4.66 4.17 19.89
CA ILE A 374 -3.85 5.31 19.45
C ILE A 374 -4.27 5.71 18.03
N GLY A 375 -4.24 4.76 17.09
CA GLY A 375 -4.59 5.04 15.70
C GLY A 375 -6.03 5.55 15.56
N ALA A 376 -7.00 4.93 16.26
CA ALA A 376 -8.38 5.37 16.24
C ALA A 376 -8.55 6.80 16.80
N ALA A 377 -7.92 7.11 17.94
CA ALA A 377 -7.96 8.45 18.54
C ALA A 377 -7.32 9.50 17.64
N CYS A 378 -6.16 9.17 17.04
CA CYS A 378 -5.47 10.06 16.11
C CYS A 378 -6.31 10.35 14.87
N MET A 379 -6.90 9.33 14.22
CA MET A 379 -7.77 9.54 13.05
C MET A 379 -8.93 10.47 13.38
N ALA A 380 -9.65 10.20 14.47
CA ALA A 380 -10.82 10.99 14.84
C ALA A 380 -10.46 12.42 15.25
N HIS A 381 -9.42 12.60 16.07
CA HIS A 381 -8.99 13.91 16.54
C HIS A 381 -8.44 14.78 15.39
N CYS A 382 -7.55 14.21 14.58
CA CYS A 382 -7.00 14.90 13.41
C CYS A 382 -8.10 15.36 12.46
N ALA A 383 -9.13 14.53 12.24
CA ALA A 383 -10.26 14.93 11.39
C ALA A 383 -11.03 16.12 11.95
N VAL A 384 -11.33 16.11 13.25
CA VAL A 384 -12.06 17.21 13.91
C VAL A 384 -11.26 18.52 13.87
N GLU A 385 -9.99 18.48 14.24
CA GLU A 385 -9.17 19.70 14.30
C GLU A 385 -8.86 20.24 12.90
N TRP A 386 -8.58 19.34 11.92
CA TRP A 386 -8.36 19.79 10.55
C TRP A 386 -9.60 20.47 9.94
N LEU A 387 -10.79 19.88 10.11
CA LEU A 387 -12.03 20.46 9.63
C LEU A 387 -12.36 21.80 10.32
N LYS A 388 -12.00 21.95 11.59
CA LYS A 388 -12.22 23.19 12.34
C LYS A 388 -11.29 24.33 11.89
N GLU A 389 -10.04 24.02 11.59
CA GLU A 389 -9.06 25.02 11.14
C GLU A 389 -9.20 25.41 9.65
N ASN A 390 -9.83 24.53 8.85
CA ASN A 390 -10.04 24.75 7.41
C ASN A 390 -11.52 25.07 7.05
N ALA A 391 -12.37 25.37 8.04
CA ALA A 391 -13.80 25.65 7.87
C ALA A 391 -14.07 26.99 7.14
#